data_b703f6bfba13c8e5243c44d7656141a8
#
_entry.id   b703f6bfba13c8e5243c44d7656141a8
#
_cell.length_a   1.000
_cell.length_b   1.000
_cell.length_c   1.000
_cell.angle_alpha   90.00
_cell.angle_beta   90.00
_cell.angle_gamma   90.00
#
_symmetry.space_group_name_H-M   'P 1'
#
loop_
_entity.id
_entity.type
_entity.pdbx_description
1 polymer ?
#
loop_
_entity_poly.entity_id
_entity_poly.type
_entity_poly.pdbx_seq_one_letter_code
_entity_poly.pdbx_strand_id
1 'polypeptide(L)'
;MVNTTTRTAKSAEIFAAAQHLMPGGVSSPVRAFKSVGGQPIVFDRVQGAYIWDVDGNQYIDYVGTWGPAICGHAHPEVIKALHAALEKGTSFGAPSVLENILAEMVITAVPSMEMVRFVNSGTEACMAVLRLMRAFTGRDKIIKFEGCYHGHADMFLVKAGSGVATLGLPDSPGVPKSATINTLTAPFNDLEAVKALFEENPNAIAGVILEPVVGNAGFIAPTPGFLEGLRELTQEHRALLVFDEVMTGFRIAYGGAQEKFGITPDLTTLGKIIGGGLPVGAYGGRRDIMSMVAPAGPMYQAGTLSGNPLAMTAGIKTLELLQKTGTYEDLDRITKKLADGLLRVAQETGHAACGGQISGMFGMFFTAGPVYNYEDAKKSDLSKFSRFHYGMLERGIYLAPSQFEAGFTSLAHTDADIDQTLATAQDVLSGM
;
A
#
# COMPACT_ATOMS: atom_id res chain seq x y z
N MET A 1 -32.48 -8.22 16.32
CA MET A 1 -31.93 -7.72 15.05
C MET A 1 -32.18 -6.22 15.03
N VAL A 2 -31.15 -5.41 15.30
CA VAL A 2 -31.20 -3.96 15.10
C VAL A 2 -31.30 -3.73 13.59
N ASN A 3 -32.25 -2.95 13.15
CA ASN A 3 -32.55 -2.72 11.73
C ASN A 3 -31.36 -1.94 11.13
N THR A 4 -30.42 -2.60 10.47
CA THR A 4 -29.19 -2.03 9.91
C THR A 4 -29.45 -0.88 8.91
N THR A 5 -30.61 -0.89 8.27
CA THR A 5 -31.05 0.15 7.33
C THR A 5 -31.26 1.53 7.98
N THR A 6 -31.50 1.60 9.29
CA THR A 6 -31.69 2.87 10.03
C THR A 6 -30.36 3.44 10.53
N ARG A 7 -29.33 2.60 10.73
CA ARG A 7 -28.04 3.02 11.29
C ARG A 7 -27.16 3.81 10.30
N THR A 8 -27.33 3.61 9.00
CA THR A 8 -26.51 4.20 7.93
C THR A 8 -27.34 4.85 6.82
N ALA A 9 -28.49 5.46 7.19
CA ALA A 9 -29.45 6.02 6.23
C ALA A 9 -28.89 7.22 5.47
N LYS A 10 -28.13 8.12 6.12
CA LYS A 10 -27.48 9.26 5.46
C LYS A 10 -26.37 8.80 4.53
N SER A 11 -25.58 7.82 4.93
CA SER A 11 -24.57 7.20 4.07
C SER A 11 -25.21 6.65 2.80
N ALA A 12 -26.40 6.01 2.91
CA ALA A 12 -27.18 5.50 1.81
C ALA A 12 -27.58 6.59 0.81
N GLU A 13 -28.16 7.66 1.33
CA GLU A 13 -28.64 8.79 0.51
C GLU A 13 -27.47 9.48 -0.20
N ILE A 14 -26.37 9.77 0.52
CA ILE A 14 -25.18 10.43 -0.05
C ILE A 14 -24.51 9.54 -1.10
N PHE A 15 -24.40 8.24 -0.86
CA PHE A 15 -23.79 7.33 -1.83
C PHE A 15 -24.68 7.19 -3.09
N ALA A 16 -25.99 7.13 -2.96
CA ALA A 16 -26.90 7.13 -4.10
C ALA A 16 -26.74 8.40 -4.96
N ALA A 17 -26.62 9.57 -4.33
CA ALA A 17 -26.32 10.81 -5.04
C ALA A 17 -24.93 10.79 -5.71
N ALA A 18 -23.91 10.27 -5.03
CA ALA A 18 -22.54 10.17 -5.56
C ALA A 18 -22.47 9.31 -6.84
N GLN A 19 -23.29 8.27 -6.97
CA GLN A 19 -23.36 7.40 -8.16
C GLN A 19 -23.82 8.15 -9.43
N HIS A 20 -24.53 9.27 -9.29
CA HIS A 20 -24.89 10.15 -10.41
C HIS A 20 -23.78 11.17 -10.75
N LEU A 21 -22.85 11.39 -9.84
CA LEU A 21 -21.79 12.41 -9.96
C LEU A 21 -20.44 11.83 -10.37
N MET A 22 -20.15 10.59 -9.93
CA MET A 22 -18.88 9.93 -10.14
C MET A 22 -19.06 8.48 -10.58
N PRO A 23 -18.18 7.92 -11.42
CA PRO A 23 -18.27 6.51 -11.82
C PRO A 23 -18.30 5.57 -10.61
N GLY A 24 -19.42 4.86 -10.40
CA GLY A 24 -19.63 3.99 -9.25
C GLY A 24 -19.71 4.71 -7.89
N GLY A 25 -19.86 6.04 -7.87
CA GLY A 25 -19.97 6.86 -6.66
C GLY A 25 -18.66 7.08 -5.89
N VAL A 26 -17.50 6.75 -6.49
CA VAL A 26 -16.20 6.77 -5.80
C VAL A 26 -15.06 7.23 -6.71
N SER A 27 -13.98 7.73 -6.10
CA SER A 27 -12.73 8.08 -6.77
C SER A 27 -11.68 6.96 -6.75
N SER A 28 -12.01 5.79 -6.19
CA SER A 28 -11.19 4.57 -6.24
C SER A 28 -12.08 3.33 -6.11
N PRO A 29 -11.92 2.29 -6.98
CA PRO A 29 -12.90 1.20 -7.13
C PRO A 29 -13.21 0.41 -5.85
N VAL A 30 -12.21 0.12 -5.02
CA VAL A 30 -12.37 -0.67 -3.79
C VAL A 30 -13.34 -0.03 -2.79
N ARG A 31 -13.44 1.30 -2.80
CA ARG A 31 -14.32 2.09 -1.91
C ARG A 31 -15.82 1.85 -2.17
N ALA A 32 -16.18 1.26 -3.33
CA ALA A 32 -17.56 0.97 -3.69
C ALA A 32 -18.11 -0.34 -3.08
N PHE A 33 -17.36 -1.04 -2.23
CA PHE A 33 -17.74 -2.29 -1.54
C PHE A 33 -18.16 -3.45 -2.46
N LYS A 34 -17.82 -3.40 -3.76
CA LYS A 34 -18.25 -4.43 -4.72
C LYS A 34 -17.77 -5.83 -4.35
N SER A 35 -16.57 -5.96 -3.75
CA SER A 35 -16.01 -7.26 -3.36
C SER A 35 -16.71 -7.90 -2.17
N VAL A 36 -17.32 -7.12 -1.29
CA VAL A 36 -18.03 -7.60 -0.11
C VAL A 36 -19.55 -7.48 -0.27
N GLY A 37 -20.02 -6.76 -1.28
CA GLY A 37 -21.43 -6.46 -1.49
C GLY A 37 -21.93 -5.31 -0.62
N GLY A 38 -23.27 -5.14 -0.54
CA GLY A 38 -23.92 -4.12 0.29
C GLY A 38 -23.59 -2.69 -0.13
N GLN A 39 -23.56 -1.79 0.86
CA GLN A 39 -23.45 -0.36 0.63
C GLN A 39 -22.27 0.23 1.40
N PRO A 40 -21.45 1.08 0.75
CA PRO A 40 -20.39 1.80 1.42
C PRO A 40 -20.87 2.72 2.53
N ILE A 41 -20.05 2.88 3.55
CA ILE A 41 -20.22 3.89 4.61
C ILE A 41 -19.57 5.19 4.13
N VAL A 42 -20.24 6.30 4.36
CA VAL A 42 -19.72 7.65 4.07
C VAL A 42 -19.19 8.26 5.36
N PHE A 43 -17.91 8.58 5.39
CA PHE A 43 -17.25 9.10 6.59
C PHE A 43 -17.25 10.63 6.63
N ASP A 44 -17.34 11.17 7.83
CA ASP A 44 -17.37 12.61 8.14
C ASP A 44 -16.04 13.08 8.71
N ARG A 45 -15.49 12.34 9.69
CA ARG A 45 -14.27 12.73 10.39
C ARG A 45 -13.46 11.53 10.87
N VAL A 46 -12.19 11.81 11.16
CA VAL A 46 -11.24 10.82 11.66
C VAL A 46 -10.38 11.39 12.78
N GLN A 47 -9.97 10.57 13.77
CA GLN A 47 -9.03 10.96 14.82
C GLN A 47 -8.41 9.74 15.51
N GLY A 48 -7.11 9.73 15.69
CA GLY A 48 -6.40 8.63 16.32
C GLY A 48 -6.62 7.31 15.59
N ALA A 49 -7.11 6.28 16.26
CA ALA A 49 -7.45 4.98 15.69
C ALA A 49 -8.90 4.91 15.15
N TYR A 50 -9.64 6.01 15.18
CA TYR A 50 -11.08 6.00 14.95
C TYR A 50 -11.50 6.81 13.73
N ILE A 51 -12.62 6.37 13.13
CA ILE A 51 -13.31 7.02 12.03
C ILE A 51 -14.81 7.10 12.34
N TRP A 52 -15.46 8.20 11.98
CA TRP A 52 -16.91 8.40 12.18
C TRP A 52 -17.61 8.63 10.87
N ASP A 53 -18.75 7.97 10.71
CA ASP A 53 -19.60 8.19 9.55
C ASP A 53 -20.51 9.42 9.72
N VAL A 54 -21.16 9.79 8.62
CA VAL A 54 -22.13 10.90 8.56
C VAL A 54 -23.40 10.66 9.39
N ASP A 55 -23.63 9.41 9.78
CA ASP A 55 -24.75 8.99 10.65
C ASP A 55 -24.38 9.05 12.13
N GLY A 56 -23.08 9.34 12.46
CA GLY A 56 -22.55 9.50 13.81
C GLY A 56 -22.03 8.20 14.43
N ASN A 57 -21.95 7.10 13.69
CA ASN A 57 -21.36 5.87 14.19
C ASN A 57 -19.83 5.95 14.20
N GLN A 58 -19.23 5.39 15.25
CA GLN A 58 -17.78 5.30 15.42
C GLN A 58 -17.28 3.90 15.08
N TYR A 59 -16.08 3.84 14.45
CA TYR A 59 -15.43 2.59 14.09
C TYR A 59 -13.95 2.64 14.49
N ILE A 60 -13.40 1.51 14.96
CA ILE A 60 -11.94 1.29 15.01
C ILE A 60 -11.49 1.01 13.58
N ASP A 61 -10.51 1.77 13.09
CA ASP A 61 -10.10 1.76 11.67
C ASP A 61 -8.81 0.99 11.44
N TYR A 62 -8.90 -0.13 10.74
CA TYR A 62 -7.75 -0.92 10.27
C TYR A 62 -7.44 -0.74 8.77
N VAL A 63 -8.10 0.21 8.10
CA VAL A 63 -7.75 0.62 6.73
C VAL A 63 -6.67 1.70 6.74
N GLY A 64 -6.68 2.61 7.74
CA GLY A 64 -5.64 3.60 7.96
C GLY A 64 -5.35 4.47 6.74
N THR A 65 -6.42 4.89 6.00
CA THR A 65 -6.31 5.62 4.73
C THR A 65 -5.51 4.83 3.67
N TRP A 66 -5.56 3.50 3.69
CA TRP A 66 -4.76 2.60 2.84
C TRP A 66 -3.25 2.69 3.12
N GLY A 67 -2.90 2.97 4.36
CA GLY A 67 -1.52 2.97 4.86
C GLY A 67 -0.95 4.29 5.38
N PRO A 68 -1.31 5.50 4.90
CA PRO A 68 -0.72 6.75 5.39
C PRO A 68 -0.85 7.01 6.88
N ALA A 69 -1.91 6.57 7.54
CA ALA A 69 -2.24 6.94 8.93
C ALA A 69 -1.45 6.14 9.99
N ILE A 70 -0.14 5.96 9.81
CA ILE A 70 0.73 5.19 10.73
C ILE A 70 0.82 5.82 12.12
N CYS A 71 0.79 7.15 12.23
CA CYS A 71 0.77 7.86 13.52
C CYS A 71 -0.64 8.00 14.13
N GLY A 72 -1.65 7.41 13.47
CA GLY A 72 -3.06 7.69 13.73
C GLY A 72 -3.57 8.87 12.91
N HIS A 73 -4.89 8.95 12.80
CA HIS A 73 -5.56 10.02 12.06
C HIS A 73 -5.44 11.36 12.77
N ALA A 74 -5.36 12.44 11.98
CA ALA A 74 -5.36 13.82 12.45
C ALA A 74 -4.41 14.05 13.64
N HIS A 75 -3.17 13.52 13.54
CA HIS A 75 -2.20 13.63 14.61
C HIS A 75 -1.94 15.10 14.96
N PRO A 76 -2.05 15.53 16.24
CA PRO A 76 -2.04 16.95 16.65
C PRO A 76 -0.80 17.72 16.15
N GLU A 77 0.38 17.12 16.18
CA GLU A 77 1.61 17.77 15.71
C GLU A 77 1.62 17.96 14.19
N VAL A 78 1.09 17.00 13.41
CA VAL A 78 0.96 17.13 11.95
C VAL A 78 -0.05 18.22 11.60
N ILE A 79 -1.23 18.23 12.24
CA ILE A 79 -2.26 19.26 12.02
C ILE A 79 -1.74 20.65 12.38
N LYS A 80 -1.04 20.80 13.50
CA LYS A 80 -0.43 22.08 13.90
C LYS A 80 0.60 22.57 12.87
N ALA A 81 1.44 21.69 12.35
CA ALA A 81 2.43 22.05 11.34
C ALA A 81 1.76 22.47 10.01
N LEU A 82 0.69 21.77 9.62
CA LEU A 82 -0.09 22.12 8.42
C LEU A 82 -0.78 23.49 8.57
N HIS A 83 -1.36 23.83 9.73
CA HIS A 83 -1.92 25.16 9.97
C HIS A 83 -0.87 26.26 9.76
N ALA A 84 0.33 26.10 10.30
CA ALA A 84 1.42 27.06 10.10
C ALA A 84 1.93 27.13 8.65
N ALA A 85 1.89 26.04 7.92
CA ALA A 85 2.26 26.00 6.50
C ALA A 85 1.22 26.69 5.62
N LEU A 86 -0.07 26.54 5.92
CA LEU A 86 -1.17 27.17 5.18
C LEU A 86 -1.06 28.72 5.14
N GLU A 87 -0.58 29.33 6.20
CA GLU A 87 -0.34 30.79 6.26
C GLU A 87 0.68 31.28 5.24
N LYS A 88 1.58 30.37 4.74
CA LYS A 88 2.61 30.65 3.74
C LYS A 88 2.18 30.33 2.30
N GLY A 89 1.01 29.72 2.14
CA GLY A 89 0.48 29.30 0.83
C GLY A 89 0.46 27.79 0.62
N THR A 90 -0.37 27.36 -0.32
CA THR A 90 -0.62 25.93 -0.60
C THR A 90 0.30 25.34 -1.66
N SER A 91 0.86 26.16 -2.54
CA SER A 91 1.80 25.75 -3.59
C SER A 91 2.65 26.93 -4.04
N PHE A 92 3.91 26.66 -4.41
CA PHE A 92 4.83 27.72 -4.82
C PHE A 92 5.14 27.69 -6.31
N GLY A 93 5.09 26.53 -6.96
CA GLY A 93 5.54 26.37 -8.36
C GLY A 93 7.04 26.67 -8.54
N ALA A 94 7.80 26.55 -7.45
CA ALA A 94 9.24 26.86 -7.35
C ALA A 94 9.87 25.96 -6.27
N PRO A 95 11.21 25.77 -6.30
CA PRO A 95 11.92 25.03 -5.25
C PRO A 95 11.69 25.60 -3.85
N SER A 96 11.60 24.74 -2.86
CA SER A 96 11.44 25.12 -1.46
C SER A 96 12.42 24.39 -0.54
N VAL A 97 12.75 24.99 0.60
CA VAL A 97 13.58 24.38 1.61
C VAL A 97 12.97 23.09 2.18
N LEU A 98 11.64 22.99 2.17
CA LEU A 98 10.93 21.80 2.68
C LEU A 98 11.22 20.56 1.83
N GLU A 99 11.40 20.72 0.52
CA GLU A 99 11.84 19.62 -0.35
C GLU A 99 13.22 19.10 0.05
N ASN A 100 14.16 20.01 0.33
CA ASN A 100 15.50 19.62 0.77
C ASN A 100 15.46 18.85 2.10
N ILE A 101 14.68 19.33 3.07
CA ILE A 101 14.53 18.68 4.37
C ILE A 101 13.96 17.26 4.23
N LEU A 102 12.85 17.11 3.52
CA LEU A 102 12.24 15.80 3.34
C LEU A 102 13.13 14.86 2.50
N ALA A 103 13.82 15.40 1.48
CA ALA A 103 14.78 14.64 0.68
C ALA A 103 15.93 14.09 1.55
N GLU A 104 16.50 14.92 2.39
CA GLU A 104 17.59 14.53 3.32
C GLU A 104 17.11 13.46 4.30
N MET A 105 15.90 13.61 4.87
CA MET A 105 15.32 12.61 5.77
C MET A 105 15.13 11.25 5.07
N VAL A 106 14.60 11.25 3.83
CA VAL A 106 14.41 10.04 3.04
C VAL A 106 15.75 9.38 2.67
N ILE A 107 16.71 10.16 2.19
CA ILE A 107 18.06 9.67 1.82
C ILE A 107 18.78 9.08 3.03
N THR A 108 18.65 9.72 4.19
CA THR A 108 19.28 9.24 5.43
C THR A 108 18.65 7.93 5.94
N ALA A 109 17.33 7.77 5.74
CA ALA A 109 16.58 6.63 6.27
C ALA A 109 16.66 5.38 5.37
N VAL A 110 16.56 5.55 4.06
CA VAL A 110 16.36 4.44 3.10
C VAL A 110 17.70 4.02 2.48
N PRO A 111 18.17 2.78 2.72
CA PRO A 111 19.53 2.35 2.38
C PRO A 111 19.95 2.54 0.92
N SER A 112 19.03 2.37 -0.05
CA SER A 112 19.33 2.52 -1.49
C SER A 112 19.35 3.96 -1.98
N MET A 113 18.87 4.92 -1.17
CA MET A 113 18.61 6.28 -1.62
C MET A 113 19.87 7.16 -1.55
N GLU A 114 20.49 7.46 -2.70
CA GLU A 114 21.52 8.48 -2.84
C GLU A 114 20.99 9.79 -3.44
N MET A 115 19.87 9.69 -4.17
CA MET A 115 19.10 10.82 -4.72
C MET A 115 17.63 10.48 -4.74
N VAL A 116 16.76 11.50 -4.61
CA VAL A 116 15.29 11.35 -4.64
C VAL A 116 14.64 12.42 -5.52
N ARG A 117 13.52 12.07 -6.16
CA ARG A 117 12.64 12.98 -6.89
C ARG A 117 11.22 12.81 -6.33
N PHE A 118 10.58 13.92 -5.91
CA PHE A 118 9.20 13.94 -5.50
C PHE A 118 8.25 14.01 -6.69
N VAL A 119 7.10 13.37 -6.53
CA VAL A 119 5.94 13.36 -7.43
C VAL A 119 4.66 13.40 -6.58
N ASN A 120 3.46 13.26 -7.18
CA ASN A 120 2.20 13.44 -6.45
C ASN A 120 1.53 12.11 -6.04
N SER A 121 2.00 10.99 -6.53
CA SER A 121 1.41 9.67 -6.25
C SER A 121 2.42 8.53 -6.44
N GLY A 122 2.11 7.36 -5.85
CA GLY A 122 2.86 6.13 -6.12
C GLY A 122 2.78 5.71 -7.59
N THR A 123 1.66 5.96 -8.27
CA THR A 123 1.52 5.72 -9.71
C THR A 123 2.54 6.50 -10.53
N GLU A 124 2.69 7.81 -10.25
CA GLU A 124 3.69 8.64 -10.91
C GLU A 124 5.12 8.17 -10.61
N ALA A 125 5.40 7.76 -9.38
CA ALA A 125 6.70 7.24 -8.97
C ALA A 125 7.04 5.96 -9.75
N CYS A 126 6.14 4.97 -9.78
CA CYS A 126 6.33 3.71 -10.49
C CYS A 126 6.45 3.91 -12.01
N MET A 127 5.63 4.80 -12.59
CA MET A 127 5.71 5.16 -14.00
C MET A 127 7.07 5.81 -14.36
N ALA A 128 7.59 6.67 -13.49
CA ALA A 128 8.89 7.30 -13.67
C ALA A 128 10.04 6.30 -13.55
N VAL A 129 9.99 5.42 -12.54
CA VAL A 129 11.00 4.37 -12.34
C VAL A 129 11.06 3.40 -13.51
N LEU A 130 9.91 3.00 -14.07
CA LEU A 130 9.88 2.16 -15.26
C LEU A 130 10.62 2.79 -16.44
N ARG A 131 10.33 4.09 -16.69
CA ARG A 131 11.01 4.85 -17.76
C ARG A 131 12.51 4.97 -17.47
N LEU A 132 12.86 5.16 -16.22
CA LEU A 132 14.25 5.28 -15.78
C LEU A 132 15.03 3.98 -15.95
N MET A 133 14.44 2.83 -15.56
CA MET A 133 15.04 1.51 -15.81
C MET A 133 15.39 1.30 -17.29
N ARG A 134 14.43 1.63 -18.17
CA ARG A 134 14.60 1.51 -19.63
C ARG A 134 15.68 2.46 -20.16
N ALA A 135 15.64 3.72 -19.72
CA ALA A 135 16.60 4.74 -20.15
C ALA A 135 18.04 4.39 -19.74
N PHE A 136 18.23 3.87 -18.53
CA PHE A 136 19.55 3.53 -18.00
C PHE A 136 20.13 2.25 -18.63
N THR A 137 19.31 1.22 -18.81
CA THR A 137 19.78 -0.08 -19.32
C THR A 137 19.77 -0.20 -20.85
N GLY A 138 19.01 0.68 -21.54
CA GLY A 138 18.74 0.54 -22.98
C GLY A 138 17.88 -0.66 -23.35
N ARG A 139 17.16 -1.24 -22.39
CA ARG A 139 16.32 -2.45 -22.55
C ARG A 139 14.85 -2.11 -22.34
N ASP A 140 13.92 -2.84 -22.99
CA ASP A 140 12.49 -2.51 -22.99
C ASP A 140 11.66 -3.32 -21.99
N LYS A 141 12.03 -4.59 -21.75
CA LYS A 141 11.22 -5.51 -20.94
C LYS A 141 11.44 -5.29 -19.44
N ILE A 142 10.40 -5.52 -18.67
CA ILE A 142 10.45 -5.59 -17.20
C ILE A 142 9.76 -6.86 -16.71
N ILE A 143 10.10 -7.30 -15.51
CA ILE A 143 9.37 -8.33 -14.77
C ILE A 143 8.65 -7.65 -13.61
N LYS A 144 7.34 -7.95 -13.45
CA LYS A 144 6.55 -7.68 -12.25
C LYS A 144 5.91 -8.96 -11.73
N PHE A 145 5.36 -8.94 -10.52
CA PHE A 145 4.71 -10.11 -9.93
C PHE A 145 3.20 -10.04 -10.01
N GLU A 146 2.56 -11.20 -10.23
CA GLU A 146 1.11 -11.35 -10.22
C GLU A 146 0.55 -10.94 -8.86
N GLY A 147 -0.54 -10.18 -8.86
CA GLY A 147 -1.13 -9.63 -7.65
C GLY A 147 -0.47 -8.35 -7.13
N CYS A 148 0.78 -8.03 -7.49
CA CYS A 148 1.40 -6.76 -7.14
C CYS A 148 0.80 -5.59 -7.92
N TYR A 149 0.59 -4.47 -7.22
CA TYR A 149 0.05 -3.24 -7.79
C TYR A 149 1.10 -2.12 -7.75
N HIS A 150 1.40 -1.56 -8.92
CA HIS A 150 2.38 -0.48 -9.09
C HIS A 150 1.76 0.77 -9.72
N GLY A 151 0.53 1.09 -9.30
CA GLY A 151 -0.24 2.18 -9.89
C GLY A 151 -0.98 1.76 -11.17
N HIS A 152 -1.70 2.73 -11.75
CA HIS A 152 -2.61 2.48 -12.86
C HIS A 152 -2.09 2.97 -14.23
N ALA A 153 -0.78 3.11 -14.41
CA ALA A 153 -0.18 3.32 -15.72
C ALA A 153 -0.35 2.05 -16.58
N ASP A 154 -0.68 2.21 -17.86
CA ASP A 154 -1.08 1.15 -18.78
C ASP A 154 -0.16 -0.09 -18.73
N MET A 155 1.16 0.15 -18.70
CA MET A 155 2.16 -0.93 -18.69
C MET A 155 2.13 -1.80 -17.43
N PHE A 156 1.52 -1.36 -16.34
CA PHE A 156 1.40 -2.12 -15.11
C PHE A 156 0.04 -2.84 -14.94
N LEU A 157 -0.94 -2.57 -15.81
CA LEU A 157 -2.27 -3.16 -15.76
C LEU A 157 -2.31 -4.56 -16.41
N VAL A 158 -1.35 -5.40 -16.04
CA VAL A 158 -1.24 -6.81 -16.42
C VAL A 158 -1.19 -7.63 -15.14
N LYS A 159 -2.15 -8.53 -14.93
CA LYS A 159 -2.26 -9.38 -13.74
C LYS A 159 -2.01 -8.58 -12.43
N ALA A 160 -2.55 -7.35 -12.38
CA ALA A 160 -2.41 -6.44 -11.24
C ALA A 160 -3.27 -6.90 -10.04
N GLY A 161 -2.93 -6.36 -8.84
CA GLY A 161 -3.54 -6.77 -7.57
C GLY A 161 -4.99 -6.33 -7.37
N SER A 162 -5.36 -6.01 -6.12
CA SER A 162 -6.73 -5.87 -5.62
C SER A 162 -7.69 -5.02 -6.46
N GLY A 163 -7.21 -3.92 -7.04
CA GLY A 163 -8.05 -3.04 -7.87
C GLY A 163 -8.58 -3.73 -9.13
N VAL A 164 -7.75 -4.48 -9.83
CA VAL A 164 -8.13 -5.26 -11.03
C VAL A 164 -8.84 -6.55 -10.62
N ALA A 165 -8.39 -7.23 -9.58
CA ALA A 165 -9.02 -8.42 -9.03
C ALA A 165 -10.46 -8.14 -8.56
N THR A 166 -10.68 -6.97 -7.94
CA THR A 166 -12.01 -6.52 -7.48
C THR A 166 -13.00 -6.37 -8.66
N LEU A 167 -12.50 -5.98 -9.84
CA LEU A 167 -13.33 -5.87 -11.05
C LEU A 167 -13.46 -7.18 -11.82
N GLY A 168 -12.71 -8.23 -11.44
CA GLY A 168 -12.70 -9.52 -12.12
C GLY A 168 -12.08 -9.48 -13.53
N LEU A 169 -11.28 -8.46 -13.83
CA LEU A 169 -10.65 -8.26 -15.12
C LEU A 169 -9.16 -8.56 -15.02
N PRO A 170 -8.61 -9.47 -15.87
CA PRO A 170 -7.18 -9.73 -15.91
C PRO A 170 -6.38 -8.53 -16.47
N ASP A 171 -7.00 -7.77 -17.38
CA ASP A 171 -6.46 -6.57 -18.01
C ASP A 171 -7.55 -5.50 -18.06
N SER A 172 -7.18 -4.23 -17.95
CA SER A 172 -8.16 -3.13 -18.04
C SER A 172 -8.55 -2.88 -19.51
N PRO A 173 -9.87 -2.76 -19.82
CA PRO A 173 -10.29 -2.23 -21.10
C PRO A 173 -9.65 -0.87 -21.40
N GLY A 174 -9.28 -0.65 -22.65
CA GLY A 174 -8.63 0.59 -23.09
C GLY A 174 -7.11 0.56 -23.04
N VAL A 175 -6.51 -0.42 -22.38
CA VAL A 175 -5.06 -0.64 -22.41
C VAL A 175 -4.68 -1.36 -23.72
N PRO A 176 -3.90 -0.74 -24.63
CA PRO A 176 -3.50 -1.39 -25.85
C PRO A 176 -2.45 -2.47 -25.58
N LYS A 177 -2.48 -3.56 -26.35
CA LYS A 177 -1.49 -4.66 -26.22
C LYS A 177 -0.05 -4.17 -26.34
N SER A 178 0.20 -3.15 -27.14
CA SER A 178 1.53 -2.52 -27.28
C SER A 178 2.06 -1.90 -25.99
N ALA A 179 1.19 -1.47 -25.05
CA ALA A 179 1.63 -0.93 -23.77
C ALA A 179 2.11 -2.03 -22.81
N THR A 180 1.56 -3.24 -22.93
CA THR A 180 1.81 -4.34 -21.99
C THR A 180 2.77 -5.43 -22.52
N ILE A 181 3.07 -5.46 -23.82
CA ILE A 181 3.88 -6.50 -24.47
C ILE A 181 5.29 -6.65 -23.86
N ASN A 182 5.82 -5.59 -23.27
CA ASN A 182 7.11 -5.56 -22.63
C ASN A 182 7.06 -5.75 -21.10
N THR A 183 5.89 -6.10 -20.55
CA THR A 183 5.72 -6.40 -19.14
C THR A 183 5.51 -7.89 -18.94
N LEU A 184 6.57 -8.56 -18.48
CA LEU A 184 6.55 -9.97 -18.13
C LEU A 184 6.02 -10.14 -16.71
N THR A 185 5.32 -11.25 -16.44
CA THR A 185 4.78 -11.55 -15.10
C THR A 185 5.29 -12.88 -14.59
N ALA A 186 5.61 -12.94 -13.30
CA ALA A 186 5.96 -14.15 -12.58
C ALA A 186 5.09 -14.30 -11.32
N PRO A 187 4.85 -15.50 -10.81
CA PRO A 187 4.27 -15.68 -9.48
C PRO A 187 5.20 -15.12 -8.40
N PHE A 188 4.64 -14.49 -7.37
CA PHE A 188 5.42 -14.05 -6.21
C PHE A 188 5.96 -15.27 -5.45
N ASN A 189 7.15 -15.18 -4.85
CA ASN A 189 7.85 -16.29 -4.19
C ASN A 189 8.29 -17.45 -5.13
N ASP A 190 8.31 -17.24 -6.45
CA ASP A 190 8.77 -18.23 -7.41
C ASP A 190 10.02 -17.70 -8.17
N LEU A 191 11.20 -18.01 -7.60
CA LEU A 191 12.48 -17.57 -8.17
C LEU A 191 12.80 -18.29 -9.47
N GLU A 192 12.40 -19.55 -9.63
CA GLU A 192 12.63 -20.33 -10.84
C GLU A 192 11.85 -19.76 -12.03
N ALA A 193 10.62 -19.29 -11.81
CA ALA A 193 9.87 -18.59 -12.84
C ALA A 193 10.57 -17.30 -13.30
N VAL A 194 11.17 -16.55 -12.37
CA VAL A 194 11.93 -15.34 -12.72
C VAL A 194 13.18 -15.70 -13.52
N LYS A 195 13.91 -16.75 -13.14
CA LYS A 195 15.08 -17.25 -13.84
C LYS A 195 14.75 -17.67 -15.28
N ALA A 196 13.68 -18.44 -15.45
CA ALA A 196 13.21 -18.84 -16.78
C ALA A 196 12.92 -17.62 -17.68
N LEU A 197 12.28 -16.56 -17.14
CA LEU A 197 12.03 -15.32 -17.87
C LEU A 197 13.33 -14.64 -18.34
N PHE A 198 14.40 -14.64 -17.53
CA PHE A 198 15.69 -14.10 -17.92
C PHE A 198 16.34 -14.96 -19.03
N GLU A 199 16.26 -16.29 -18.93
CA GLU A 199 16.79 -17.22 -19.92
C GLU A 199 16.08 -17.09 -21.29
N GLU A 200 14.74 -16.93 -21.26
CA GLU A 200 13.92 -16.74 -22.46
C GLU A 200 14.09 -15.36 -23.11
N ASN A 201 14.58 -14.37 -22.37
CA ASN A 201 14.71 -12.98 -22.82
C ASN A 201 16.13 -12.44 -22.60
N PRO A 202 17.16 -13.04 -23.20
CA PRO A 202 18.55 -12.68 -22.95
C PRO A 202 18.82 -11.21 -23.31
N ASN A 203 19.38 -10.46 -22.35
CA ASN A 203 19.70 -9.04 -22.46
C ASN A 203 18.53 -8.09 -22.81
N ALA A 204 17.28 -8.52 -22.67
CA ALA A 204 16.11 -7.71 -23.00
C ALA A 204 15.42 -7.10 -21.78
N ILE A 205 15.67 -7.62 -20.56
CA ILE A 205 15.01 -7.22 -19.35
C ILE A 205 15.78 -6.07 -18.68
N ALA A 206 15.12 -4.92 -18.54
CA ALA A 206 15.66 -3.72 -17.90
C ALA A 206 15.72 -3.86 -16.37
N GLY A 207 14.73 -4.53 -15.79
CA GLY A 207 14.69 -4.75 -14.35
C GLY A 207 13.48 -5.53 -13.87
N VAL A 208 13.49 -5.80 -12.58
CA VAL A 208 12.43 -6.46 -11.81
C VAL A 208 11.86 -5.46 -10.81
N ILE A 209 10.54 -5.30 -10.77
CA ILE A 209 9.84 -4.48 -9.79
C ILE A 209 8.90 -5.35 -8.95
N LEU A 210 8.91 -5.15 -7.63
CA LEU A 210 8.03 -5.87 -6.72
C LEU A 210 7.64 -5.02 -5.50
N GLU A 211 6.49 -5.33 -4.90
CA GLU A 211 6.21 -5.02 -3.50
C GLU A 211 7.01 -6.01 -2.65
N PRO A 212 7.97 -5.59 -1.82
CA PRO A 212 8.79 -6.54 -1.04
C PRO A 212 7.99 -7.32 0.01
N VAL A 213 6.87 -6.76 0.47
CA VAL A 213 5.75 -7.46 1.12
C VAL A 213 4.50 -7.06 0.36
N VAL A 214 3.80 -8.03 -0.21
CA VAL A 214 2.61 -7.75 -1.01
C VAL A 214 1.47 -7.34 -0.09
N GLY A 215 0.81 -6.24 -0.44
CA GLY A 215 -0.35 -5.73 0.26
C GLY A 215 -1.60 -5.58 -0.61
N ASN A 216 -1.43 -5.65 -1.93
CA ASN A 216 -2.50 -5.49 -2.91
C ASN A 216 -3.05 -6.83 -3.45
N ALA A 217 -2.63 -7.94 -2.87
CA ALA A 217 -3.22 -9.28 -3.07
C ALA A 217 -3.55 -9.95 -1.72
N GLY A 218 -3.83 -9.13 -0.71
CA GLY A 218 -3.79 -9.47 0.70
C GLY A 218 -2.35 -9.40 1.24
N PHE A 219 -2.15 -9.75 2.50
CA PHE A 219 -0.83 -9.77 3.10
C PHE A 219 -0.06 -11.03 2.70
N ILE A 220 0.98 -10.89 1.87
CA ILE A 220 1.87 -12.01 1.49
C ILE A 220 3.32 -11.60 1.74
N ALA A 221 3.98 -12.29 2.66
CA ALA A 221 5.38 -12.06 2.97
C ALA A 221 6.30 -12.79 1.97
N PRO A 222 7.52 -12.26 1.72
CA PRO A 222 8.52 -12.99 0.96
C PRO A 222 8.97 -14.23 1.72
N THR A 223 9.14 -15.35 1.01
CA THR A 223 9.75 -16.55 1.59
C THR A 223 11.26 -16.35 1.79
N PRO A 224 11.88 -17.05 2.76
CA PRO A 224 13.33 -16.98 2.94
C PRO A 224 14.09 -17.29 1.64
N GLY A 225 15.05 -16.45 1.29
CA GLY A 225 15.87 -16.58 0.08
C GLY A 225 15.28 -15.97 -1.18
N PHE A 226 14.00 -15.55 -1.19
CA PHE A 226 13.38 -15.00 -2.40
C PHE A 226 13.94 -13.61 -2.78
N LEU A 227 14.03 -12.69 -1.83
CA LEU A 227 14.54 -11.34 -2.09
C LEU A 227 16.05 -11.36 -2.39
N GLU A 228 16.80 -12.19 -1.68
CA GLU A 228 18.22 -12.44 -1.90
C GLU A 228 18.46 -12.97 -3.32
N GLY A 229 17.71 -14.01 -3.73
CA GLY A 229 17.81 -14.59 -5.05
C GLY A 229 17.43 -13.61 -6.16
N LEU A 230 16.42 -12.74 -5.95
CA LEU A 230 16.11 -11.67 -6.91
C LEU A 230 17.26 -10.68 -7.05
N ARG A 231 17.93 -10.32 -5.93
CA ARG A 231 19.12 -9.45 -5.98
C ARG A 231 20.23 -10.09 -6.77
N GLU A 232 20.55 -11.37 -6.53
CA GLU A 232 21.57 -12.13 -7.25
C GLU A 232 21.25 -12.23 -8.73
N LEU A 233 20.05 -12.66 -9.11
CA LEU A 233 19.63 -12.77 -10.51
C LEU A 233 19.71 -11.42 -11.26
N THR A 234 19.24 -10.34 -10.64
CA THR A 234 19.30 -9.02 -11.29
C THR A 234 20.74 -8.56 -11.48
N GLN A 235 21.65 -8.83 -10.54
CA GLN A 235 23.08 -8.54 -10.70
C GLN A 235 23.72 -9.38 -11.80
N GLU A 236 23.47 -10.69 -11.83
CA GLU A 236 24.00 -11.61 -12.87
C GLU A 236 23.61 -11.15 -14.28
N HIS A 237 22.35 -10.79 -14.46
CA HIS A 237 21.80 -10.35 -15.75
C HIS A 237 22.00 -8.86 -16.05
N ARG A 238 22.67 -8.09 -15.15
CA ARG A 238 22.84 -6.64 -15.26
C ARG A 238 21.50 -5.92 -15.49
N ALA A 239 20.47 -6.39 -14.81
CA ALA A 239 19.15 -5.77 -14.72
C ALA A 239 19.03 -5.03 -13.40
N LEU A 240 18.08 -4.09 -13.29
CA LEU A 240 17.86 -3.33 -12.07
C LEU A 240 16.84 -4.04 -11.16
N LEU A 241 17.07 -4.00 -9.85
CA LEU A 241 16.09 -4.38 -8.85
C LEU A 241 15.39 -3.13 -8.32
N VAL A 242 14.06 -3.14 -8.33
CA VAL A 242 13.23 -2.04 -7.82
C VAL A 242 12.32 -2.54 -6.72
N PHE A 243 12.43 -1.94 -5.54
CA PHE A 243 11.44 -2.13 -4.49
C PHE A 243 10.37 -1.05 -4.58
N ASP A 244 9.14 -1.49 -4.83
CA ASP A 244 7.97 -0.63 -4.64
C ASP A 244 7.62 -0.61 -3.15
N GLU A 245 8.16 0.39 -2.47
CA GLU A 245 7.94 0.63 -1.05
C GLU A 245 6.88 1.72 -0.80
N VAL A 246 5.98 1.94 -1.73
CA VAL A 246 4.83 2.84 -1.53
C VAL A 246 4.00 2.41 -0.32
N MET A 247 3.94 1.12 -0.01
CA MET A 247 3.24 0.58 1.15
C MET A 247 4.17 0.29 2.33
N THR A 248 5.29 -0.36 2.08
CA THR A 248 6.23 -0.85 3.12
C THR A 248 7.20 0.21 3.63
N GLY A 249 7.52 1.24 2.82
CA GLY A 249 8.43 2.32 3.19
C GLY A 249 7.93 3.06 4.42
N PHE A 250 8.80 3.22 5.43
CA PHE A 250 8.48 3.78 6.74
C PHE A 250 7.35 3.07 7.52
N ARG A 251 6.83 1.95 7.00
CA ARG A 251 5.77 1.18 7.68
C ARG A 251 6.32 0.02 8.47
N ILE A 252 7.19 -0.79 7.86
CA ILE A 252 7.67 -2.02 8.50
C ILE A 252 9.01 -1.85 9.24
N ALA A 253 9.74 -0.80 8.92
CA ALA A 253 10.89 -0.26 9.62
C ALA A 253 11.07 1.20 9.16
N TYR A 254 11.93 1.98 9.82
CA TYR A 254 12.20 3.37 9.42
C TYR A 254 12.84 3.45 8.03
N GLY A 255 13.75 2.53 7.71
CA GLY A 255 14.34 2.37 6.37
C GLY A 255 13.55 1.42 5.45
N GLY A 256 12.31 1.06 5.80
CA GLY A 256 11.43 0.22 4.99
C GLY A 256 11.82 -1.26 4.95
N ALA A 257 11.43 -1.93 3.87
CA ALA A 257 11.72 -3.35 3.65
C ALA A 257 13.22 -3.60 3.46
N GLN A 258 13.94 -2.64 2.93
CA GLN A 258 15.39 -2.74 2.74
C GLN A 258 16.13 -2.93 4.06
N GLU A 259 15.77 -2.13 5.07
CA GLU A 259 16.29 -2.29 6.43
C GLU A 259 15.83 -3.62 7.05
N LYS A 260 14.54 -3.94 6.92
CA LYS A 260 13.93 -5.12 7.54
C LYS A 260 14.53 -6.43 7.05
N PHE A 261 14.82 -6.53 5.76
CA PHE A 261 15.31 -7.76 5.11
C PHE A 261 16.82 -7.71 4.78
N GLY A 262 17.49 -6.57 4.94
CA GLY A 262 18.91 -6.43 4.61
C GLY A 262 19.22 -6.48 3.12
N ILE A 263 18.25 -6.17 2.25
CA ILE A 263 18.42 -6.19 0.78
C ILE A 263 18.35 -4.78 0.22
N THR A 264 19.37 -4.37 -0.50
CA THR A 264 19.43 -3.04 -1.13
C THR A 264 19.11 -3.13 -2.63
N PRO A 265 17.96 -2.61 -3.10
CA PRO A 265 17.65 -2.51 -4.52
C PRO A 265 18.45 -1.38 -5.19
N ASP A 266 18.37 -1.29 -6.52
CA ASP A 266 18.98 -0.19 -7.28
C ASP A 266 18.13 1.08 -7.26
N LEU A 267 16.80 0.91 -7.23
CA LEU A 267 15.80 1.97 -7.19
C LEU A 267 14.68 1.61 -6.22
N THR A 268 14.05 2.64 -5.67
CA THR A 268 12.91 2.51 -4.74
C THR A 268 11.85 3.53 -5.06
N THR A 269 10.57 3.12 -4.98
CA THR A 269 9.42 4.05 -5.00
C THR A 269 8.84 4.18 -3.61
N LEU A 270 8.40 5.38 -3.25
CA LEU A 270 7.77 5.73 -1.97
C LEU A 270 6.47 6.50 -2.21
N GLY A 271 5.62 6.54 -1.20
CA GLY A 271 4.36 7.28 -1.20
C GLY A 271 3.69 7.20 0.17
N LYS A 272 2.38 7.32 0.20
CA LYS A 272 1.56 7.11 1.41
C LYS A 272 2.11 7.83 2.65
N ILE A 273 2.89 7.15 3.49
CA ILE A 273 3.42 7.65 4.77
C ILE A 273 4.25 8.92 4.60
N ILE A 274 5.07 9.02 3.54
CA ILE A 274 5.92 10.21 3.31
C ILE A 274 5.13 11.47 3.00
N GLY A 275 3.82 11.37 2.82
CA GLY A 275 2.90 12.51 2.65
C GLY A 275 2.11 12.86 3.89
N GLY A 276 2.21 12.07 4.98
CA GLY A 276 1.49 12.33 6.21
C GLY A 276 -0.04 12.45 6.05
N GLY A 277 -0.61 11.76 5.04
CA GLY A 277 -2.02 11.82 4.65
C GLY A 277 -2.33 12.71 3.45
N LEU A 278 -1.36 13.46 2.93
CA LEU A 278 -1.50 14.29 1.72
C LEU A 278 -0.95 13.59 0.47
N PRO A 279 -1.40 13.99 -0.74
CA PRO A 279 -0.92 13.41 -1.99
C PRO A 279 0.57 13.64 -2.21
N VAL A 280 1.33 12.55 -2.26
CA VAL A 280 2.77 12.55 -2.55
C VAL A 280 3.19 11.18 -3.04
N GLY A 281 4.22 11.16 -3.85
CA GLY A 281 5.05 10.00 -4.16
C GLY A 281 6.49 10.46 -4.26
N ALA A 282 7.41 9.50 -4.30
CA ALA A 282 8.81 9.76 -4.59
C ALA A 282 9.43 8.52 -5.25
N TYR A 283 10.48 8.74 -6.01
CA TYR A 283 11.35 7.67 -6.49
C TYR A 283 12.80 8.11 -6.37
N GLY A 284 13.66 7.15 -6.15
CA GLY A 284 15.07 7.42 -5.98
C GLY A 284 15.89 6.13 -5.94
N GLY A 285 17.18 6.29 -5.66
CA GLY A 285 18.14 5.21 -5.61
C GLY A 285 19.53 5.68 -5.93
N ARG A 286 20.31 4.82 -6.60
CA ARG A 286 21.68 5.08 -6.98
C ARG A 286 21.83 6.38 -7.79
N ARG A 287 22.82 7.17 -7.46
CA ARG A 287 23.09 8.49 -8.06
C ARG A 287 23.36 8.42 -9.57
N ASP A 288 24.09 7.41 -10.03
CA ASP A 288 24.39 7.22 -11.45
C ASP A 288 23.11 6.98 -12.28
N ILE A 289 22.14 6.25 -11.73
CA ILE A 289 20.84 6.02 -12.37
C ILE A 289 19.99 7.30 -12.30
N MET A 290 19.87 7.91 -11.12
CA MET A 290 19.04 9.10 -10.91
C MET A 290 19.54 10.33 -11.69
N SER A 291 20.82 10.38 -12.02
CA SER A 291 21.40 11.44 -12.86
C SER A 291 20.90 11.43 -14.33
N MET A 292 20.20 10.36 -14.75
CA MET A 292 19.50 10.32 -16.04
C MET A 292 18.23 11.19 -16.06
N VAL A 293 17.71 11.59 -14.91
CA VAL A 293 16.46 12.34 -14.80
C VAL A 293 16.70 13.82 -15.15
N ALA A 294 15.84 14.38 -16.00
CA ALA A 294 15.91 15.80 -16.38
C ALA A 294 15.73 16.71 -15.12
N PRO A 295 16.45 17.83 -15.01
CA PRO A 295 17.33 18.45 -16.00
C PRO A 295 18.79 17.94 -15.98
N ALA A 296 19.17 17.05 -15.08
CA ALA A 296 20.52 16.50 -15.00
C ALA A 296 20.85 15.57 -16.19
N GLY A 297 19.86 14.82 -16.65
CA GLY A 297 19.95 13.88 -17.78
C GLY A 297 18.77 14.02 -18.74
N PRO A 298 18.66 13.11 -19.73
CA PRO A 298 17.68 13.25 -20.82
C PRO A 298 16.28 12.69 -20.47
N MET A 299 16.12 11.90 -19.40
CA MET A 299 14.84 11.25 -19.08
C MET A 299 13.85 12.25 -18.49
N TYR A 300 12.77 12.54 -19.23
CA TYR A 300 11.79 13.53 -18.84
C TYR A 300 10.80 13.02 -17.77
N GLN A 301 10.61 13.82 -16.72
CA GLN A 301 9.55 13.71 -15.73
C GLN A 301 9.28 15.12 -15.17
N ALA A 302 8.02 15.50 -15.01
CA ALA A 302 7.60 16.77 -14.43
C ALA A 302 6.28 16.63 -13.68
N GLY A 303 6.02 17.54 -12.73
CA GLY A 303 4.77 17.60 -11.99
C GLY A 303 4.59 18.98 -11.35
N THR A 304 3.48 19.66 -11.68
CA THR A 304 3.21 21.05 -11.22
C THR A 304 3.18 21.17 -9.69
N LEU A 305 2.62 20.18 -8.99
CA LEU A 305 2.47 20.19 -7.54
C LEU A 305 3.48 19.28 -6.82
N SER A 306 4.42 18.69 -7.55
CA SER A 306 5.50 17.88 -6.95
C SER A 306 6.32 18.75 -6.01
N GLY A 307 6.54 18.27 -4.77
CA GLY A 307 7.25 19.03 -3.75
C GLY A 307 6.42 20.16 -3.12
N ASN A 308 5.08 20.13 -3.21
CA ASN A 308 4.24 21.18 -2.64
C ASN A 308 4.44 21.29 -1.11
N PRO A 309 4.37 22.53 -0.55
CA PRO A 309 4.76 22.77 0.83
C PRO A 309 3.91 22.05 1.87
N LEU A 310 2.64 21.76 1.56
CA LEU A 310 1.76 21.09 2.52
C LEU A 310 2.12 19.61 2.65
N ALA A 311 2.30 18.89 1.52
CA ALA A 311 2.70 17.50 1.53
C ALA A 311 4.11 17.33 2.14
N MET A 312 5.05 18.23 1.81
CA MET A 312 6.40 18.21 2.41
C MET A 312 6.33 18.44 3.92
N THR A 313 5.55 19.42 4.39
CA THR A 313 5.38 19.69 5.84
C THR A 313 4.78 18.50 6.58
N ALA A 314 3.71 17.91 6.05
CA ALA A 314 3.08 16.75 6.67
C ALA A 314 4.01 15.53 6.70
N GLY A 315 4.75 15.31 5.60
CA GLY A 315 5.74 14.23 5.50
C GLY A 315 6.87 14.41 6.52
N ILE A 316 7.51 15.58 6.57
CA ILE A 316 8.57 15.89 7.53
C ILE A 316 8.09 15.59 8.95
N LYS A 317 6.91 16.12 9.33
CA LYS A 317 6.39 15.95 10.69
C LYS A 317 6.06 14.48 11.00
N THR A 318 5.53 13.75 10.03
CA THR A 318 5.26 12.30 10.18
C THR A 318 6.55 11.52 10.37
N LEU A 319 7.58 11.76 9.56
CA LEU A 319 8.86 11.07 9.70
C LEU A 319 9.59 11.41 11.00
N GLU A 320 9.51 12.66 11.49
CA GLU A 320 10.02 13.05 12.81
C GLU A 320 9.33 12.24 13.93
N LEU A 321 8.03 12.02 13.84
CA LEU A 321 7.30 11.21 14.83
C LEU A 321 7.74 9.75 14.82
N LEU A 322 8.01 9.19 13.64
CA LEU A 322 8.45 7.80 13.47
C LEU A 322 9.89 7.55 13.94
N GLN A 323 10.72 8.58 14.08
CA GLN A 323 12.09 8.46 14.62
C GLN A 323 12.13 8.22 16.13
N LYS A 324 11.01 8.39 16.84
CA LYS A 324 10.99 8.16 18.30
C LYS A 324 11.33 6.71 18.62
N THR A 325 12.21 6.52 19.61
CA THR A 325 12.61 5.19 20.09
C THR A 325 11.40 4.39 20.54
N GLY A 326 11.34 3.11 20.18
CA GLY A 326 10.23 2.20 20.55
C GLY A 326 9.05 2.22 19.55
N THR A 327 9.04 3.12 18.58
CA THR A 327 7.94 3.26 17.61
C THR A 327 7.60 1.96 16.88
N TYR A 328 8.60 1.29 16.31
CA TYR A 328 8.39 0.07 15.52
C TYR A 328 8.19 -1.17 16.39
N GLU A 329 8.77 -1.19 17.58
CA GLU A 329 8.53 -2.23 18.59
C GLU A 329 7.08 -2.21 19.08
N ASP A 330 6.53 -1.02 19.38
CA ASP A 330 5.14 -0.86 19.77
C ASP A 330 4.18 -1.21 18.64
N LEU A 331 4.50 -0.78 17.41
CA LEU A 331 3.70 -1.08 16.24
C LEU A 331 3.67 -2.60 15.96
N ASP A 332 4.83 -3.26 16.05
CA ASP A 332 4.94 -4.72 15.88
C ASP A 332 4.15 -5.46 16.98
N ARG A 333 4.29 -5.04 18.24
CA ARG A 333 3.58 -5.65 19.38
C ARG A 333 2.07 -5.60 19.21
N ILE A 334 1.53 -4.43 18.88
CA ILE A 334 0.07 -4.22 18.69
C ILE A 334 -0.43 -5.03 17.50
N THR A 335 0.29 -4.99 16.39
CA THR A 335 -0.09 -5.71 15.17
C THR A 335 -0.04 -7.22 15.37
N LYS A 336 1.00 -7.71 16.05
CA LYS A 336 1.15 -9.13 16.37
C LYS A 336 0.02 -9.62 17.27
N LYS A 337 -0.33 -8.85 18.31
CA LYS A 337 -1.47 -9.19 19.20
C LYS A 337 -2.77 -9.31 18.39
N LEU A 338 -3.02 -8.40 17.45
CA LEU A 338 -4.20 -8.44 16.58
C LEU A 338 -4.17 -9.65 15.63
N ALA A 339 -3.10 -9.81 14.86
CA ALA A 339 -3.01 -10.85 13.83
C ALA A 339 -3.07 -12.27 14.43
N ASP A 340 -2.24 -12.55 15.45
CA ASP A 340 -2.25 -13.85 16.14
C ASP A 340 -3.61 -14.09 16.82
N GLY A 341 -4.21 -13.03 17.37
CA GLY A 341 -5.53 -13.10 18.00
C GLY A 341 -6.64 -13.46 17.01
N LEU A 342 -6.66 -12.84 15.83
CA LEU A 342 -7.64 -13.15 14.77
C LEU A 342 -7.52 -14.60 14.27
N LEU A 343 -6.28 -15.09 14.05
CA LEU A 343 -6.06 -16.47 13.63
C LEU A 343 -6.48 -17.47 14.71
N ARG A 344 -6.16 -17.19 15.98
CA ARG A 344 -6.60 -18.00 17.12
C ARG A 344 -8.13 -18.05 17.22
N VAL A 345 -8.80 -16.90 17.16
CA VAL A 345 -10.26 -16.80 17.18
C VAL A 345 -10.90 -17.58 16.03
N ALA A 346 -10.35 -17.49 14.82
CA ALA A 346 -10.83 -18.28 13.70
C ALA A 346 -10.71 -19.79 13.96
N GLN A 347 -9.58 -20.25 14.51
CA GLN A 347 -9.35 -21.65 14.86
C GLN A 347 -10.31 -22.13 15.96
N GLU A 348 -10.47 -21.36 17.03
CA GLU A 348 -11.34 -21.68 18.17
C GLU A 348 -12.83 -21.77 17.76
N THR A 349 -13.23 -21.02 16.73
CA THR A 349 -14.60 -21.03 16.17
C THR A 349 -14.77 -22.01 15.00
N GLY A 350 -13.76 -22.83 14.70
CA GLY A 350 -13.83 -23.88 13.68
C GLY A 350 -13.69 -23.38 12.23
N HIS A 351 -13.13 -22.19 12.02
CA HIS A 351 -12.88 -21.65 10.69
C HIS A 351 -11.43 -21.84 10.26
N ALA A 352 -11.24 -22.40 9.06
CA ALA A 352 -9.92 -22.43 8.43
C ALA A 352 -9.51 -21.00 8.05
N ALA A 353 -8.39 -20.55 8.59
CA ALA A 353 -7.79 -19.26 8.26
C ALA A 353 -6.27 -19.34 8.35
N CYS A 354 -5.59 -18.55 7.54
CA CYS A 354 -4.14 -18.33 7.61
C CYS A 354 -3.83 -16.87 7.35
N GLY A 355 -2.63 -16.44 7.66
CA GLY A 355 -2.20 -15.05 7.49
C GLY A 355 -0.97 -14.75 8.33
N GLY A 356 -0.77 -13.49 8.64
CA GLY A 356 0.36 -13.05 9.46
C GLY A 356 0.48 -11.54 9.52
N GLN A 357 1.64 -11.08 9.99
CA GLN A 357 1.94 -9.68 10.13
C GLN A 357 3.43 -9.39 9.91
N ILE A 358 3.71 -8.14 9.62
CA ILE A 358 5.05 -7.54 9.66
C ILE A 358 4.89 -6.11 10.18
N SER A 359 5.39 -5.83 11.40
CA SER A 359 5.25 -4.52 12.04
C SER A 359 3.80 -4.00 11.93
N GLY A 360 3.57 -2.80 11.39
CA GLY A 360 2.25 -2.19 11.26
C GLY A 360 1.34 -2.69 10.12
N MET A 361 1.59 -3.88 9.58
CA MET A 361 0.88 -4.45 8.43
C MET A 361 0.48 -5.90 8.72
N PHE A 362 -0.77 -6.29 8.43
CA PHE A 362 -1.28 -7.65 8.68
C PHE A 362 -2.29 -8.09 7.63
N GLY A 363 -2.61 -9.37 7.63
CA GLY A 363 -3.70 -9.93 6.84
C GLY A 363 -4.14 -11.30 7.31
N MET A 364 -5.36 -11.65 6.96
CA MET A 364 -5.96 -12.96 7.23
C MET A 364 -6.73 -13.42 5.99
N PHE A 365 -6.52 -14.65 5.58
CA PHE A 365 -7.21 -15.31 4.49
C PHE A 365 -8.10 -16.43 5.02
N PHE A 366 -9.34 -16.51 4.55
CA PHE A 366 -10.24 -17.63 4.86
C PHE A 366 -9.93 -18.84 3.97
N THR A 367 -8.77 -19.43 4.18
CA THR A 367 -8.29 -20.67 3.57
C THR A 367 -7.38 -21.40 4.55
N ALA A 368 -7.22 -22.70 4.38
CA ALA A 368 -6.30 -23.49 5.24
C ALA A 368 -4.83 -23.08 5.06
N GLY A 369 -4.50 -22.41 3.95
CA GLY A 369 -3.14 -21.95 3.66
C GLY A 369 -2.15 -23.07 3.36
N PRO A 370 -0.84 -22.76 3.30
CA PRO A 370 -0.30 -21.40 3.31
C PRO A 370 -0.62 -20.59 2.05
N VAL A 371 -0.50 -19.26 2.13
CA VAL A 371 -0.64 -18.35 0.99
C VAL A 371 0.74 -17.75 0.69
N TYR A 372 1.32 -18.14 -0.44
CA TYR A 372 2.64 -17.69 -0.89
C TYR A 372 2.59 -16.76 -2.10
N ASN A 373 1.47 -16.76 -2.84
CA ASN A 373 1.29 -15.98 -4.06
C ASN A 373 -0.18 -15.65 -4.28
N TYR A 374 -0.46 -14.93 -5.37
CA TYR A 374 -1.82 -14.51 -5.72
C TYR A 374 -2.76 -15.69 -6.03
N GLU A 375 -2.26 -16.76 -6.66
CA GLU A 375 -3.06 -17.96 -6.95
C GLU A 375 -3.51 -18.65 -5.65
N ASP A 376 -2.66 -18.67 -4.63
CA ASP A 376 -3.05 -19.19 -3.32
C ASP A 376 -4.09 -18.28 -2.64
N ALA A 377 -3.89 -16.95 -2.72
CA ALA A 377 -4.83 -15.98 -2.16
C ALA A 377 -6.25 -16.13 -2.77
N LYS A 378 -6.34 -16.42 -4.06
CA LYS A 378 -7.63 -16.65 -4.77
C LYS A 378 -8.41 -17.89 -4.28
N LYS A 379 -7.76 -18.83 -3.57
CA LYS A 379 -8.42 -19.98 -2.96
C LYS A 379 -9.24 -19.62 -1.71
N SER A 380 -9.17 -18.36 -1.25
CA SER A 380 -9.92 -17.87 -0.09
C SER A 380 -11.43 -17.89 -0.32
N ASP A 381 -12.18 -18.21 0.73
CA ASP A 381 -13.65 -18.13 0.74
C ASP A 381 -14.10 -16.66 0.82
N LEU A 382 -14.35 -16.06 -0.34
CA LEU A 382 -14.76 -14.66 -0.45
C LEU A 382 -16.16 -14.42 0.14
N SER A 383 -17.05 -15.42 0.13
CA SER A 383 -18.38 -15.33 0.74
C SER A 383 -18.26 -15.26 2.27
N LYS A 384 -17.36 -16.06 2.85
CA LYS A 384 -17.05 -16.03 4.28
C LYS A 384 -16.42 -14.69 4.67
N PHE A 385 -15.46 -14.19 3.89
CA PHE A 385 -14.87 -12.88 4.10
C PHE A 385 -15.92 -11.77 4.09
N SER A 386 -16.84 -11.78 3.12
CA SER A 386 -17.93 -10.81 3.02
C SER A 386 -18.79 -10.79 4.29
N ARG A 387 -19.22 -11.97 4.79
CA ARG A 387 -20.00 -12.09 6.03
C ARG A 387 -19.22 -11.58 7.25
N PHE A 388 -17.95 -11.97 7.36
CA PHE A 388 -17.06 -11.50 8.41
C PHE A 388 -16.90 -9.99 8.38
N HIS A 389 -16.59 -9.41 7.21
CA HIS A 389 -16.46 -7.95 7.04
C HIS A 389 -17.71 -7.20 7.53
N TYR A 390 -18.91 -7.64 7.12
CA TYR A 390 -20.14 -7.00 7.56
C TYR A 390 -20.41 -7.18 9.04
N GLY A 391 -20.19 -8.38 9.58
CA GLY A 391 -20.35 -8.64 11.00
C GLY A 391 -19.45 -7.74 11.87
N MET A 392 -18.22 -7.49 11.42
CA MET A 392 -17.27 -6.58 12.06
C MET A 392 -17.72 -5.12 11.92
N LEU A 393 -18.10 -4.70 10.71
CA LEU A 393 -18.54 -3.35 10.40
C LEU A 393 -19.77 -2.93 11.25
N GLU A 394 -20.77 -3.79 11.34
CA GLU A 394 -21.97 -3.56 12.14
C GLU A 394 -21.69 -3.38 13.63
N ARG A 395 -20.56 -3.88 14.11
CA ARG A 395 -20.11 -3.80 15.50
C ARG A 395 -19.01 -2.75 15.73
N GLY A 396 -18.81 -1.85 14.76
CA GLY A 396 -17.89 -0.73 14.92
C GLY A 396 -16.41 -1.06 14.63
N ILE A 397 -16.14 -2.09 13.83
CA ILE A 397 -14.77 -2.40 13.35
C ILE A 397 -14.72 -2.24 11.84
N TYR A 398 -13.88 -1.33 11.35
CA TYR A 398 -13.74 -1.04 9.93
C TYR A 398 -12.49 -1.73 9.35
N LEU A 399 -12.73 -2.78 8.57
CA LEU A 399 -11.73 -3.51 7.80
C LEU A 399 -11.80 -3.11 6.33
N ALA A 400 -10.74 -3.39 5.56
CA ALA A 400 -10.77 -3.19 4.12
C ALA A 400 -11.88 -4.02 3.46
N PRO A 401 -12.69 -3.44 2.55
CA PRO A 401 -13.80 -4.15 1.90
C PRO A 401 -13.32 -5.04 0.74
N SER A 402 -12.25 -5.78 0.95
CA SER A 402 -11.69 -6.77 0.03
C SER A 402 -10.78 -7.76 0.76
N GLN A 403 -10.92 -9.06 0.47
CA GLN A 403 -10.01 -10.10 0.95
C GLN A 403 -8.57 -9.89 0.45
N PHE A 404 -8.41 -9.18 -0.67
CA PHE A 404 -7.12 -8.94 -1.32
C PHE A 404 -6.46 -7.62 -0.89
N GLU A 405 -6.81 -7.08 0.25
CA GLU A 405 -6.16 -5.92 0.85
C GLU A 405 -5.53 -6.28 2.20
N ALA A 406 -4.33 -5.77 2.44
CA ALA A 406 -3.73 -5.82 3.75
C ALA A 406 -4.44 -4.85 4.72
N GLY A 407 -4.45 -5.18 6.00
CA GLY A 407 -4.87 -4.31 7.08
C GLY A 407 -3.68 -3.58 7.71
N PHE A 408 -3.97 -2.47 8.39
CA PHE A 408 -2.96 -1.61 8.99
C PHE A 408 -3.32 -1.27 10.43
N THR A 409 -2.34 -1.32 11.32
CA THR A 409 -2.40 -0.69 12.63
C THR A 409 -1.66 0.64 12.62
N SER A 410 -1.88 1.43 13.64
CA SER A 410 -1.20 2.71 13.85
C SER A 410 -0.74 2.84 15.29
N LEU A 411 0.12 3.81 15.56
CA LEU A 411 0.59 4.14 16.90
C LEU A 411 -0.53 4.66 17.84
N ALA A 412 -1.71 4.93 17.27
CA ALA A 412 -2.88 5.38 18.05
C ALA A 412 -3.77 4.22 18.52
N HIS A 413 -3.59 3.00 17.98
CA HIS A 413 -4.31 1.83 18.47
C HIS A 413 -3.81 1.42 19.85
N THR A 414 -4.75 1.17 20.76
CA THR A 414 -4.48 0.73 22.13
C THR A 414 -4.72 -0.77 22.28
N ASP A 415 -4.21 -1.36 23.38
CA ASP A 415 -4.53 -2.75 23.73
C ASP A 415 -6.04 -2.97 23.88
N ALA A 416 -6.78 -1.97 24.39
CA ALA A 416 -8.24 -2.02 24.53
C ALA A 416 -8.94 -2.10 23.17
N ASP A 417 -8.46 -1.36 22.15
CA ASP A 417 -9.01 -1.43 20.80
C ASP A 417 -8.81 -2.82 20.19
N ILE A 418 -7.62 -3.41 20.42
CA ILE A 418 -7.34 -4.77 19.95
C ILE A 418 -8.22 -5.78 20.67
N ASP A 419 -8.34 -5.70 21.99
CA ASP A 419 -9.17 -6.63 22.78
C ASP A 419 -10.65 -6.53 22.37
N GLN A 420 -11.17 -5.33 22.13
CA GLN A 420 -12.52 -5.13 21.59
C GLN A 420 -12.67 -5.75 20.21
N THR A 421 -11.69 -5.59 19.34
CA THR A 421 -11.71 -6.16 17.98
C THR A 421 -11.72 -7.68 18.01
N LEU A 422 -10.91 -8.29 18.88
CA LEU A 422 -10.85 -9.76 19.04
C LEU A 422 -12.14 -10.32 19.63
N ALA A 423 -12.71 -9.68 20.63
CA ALA A 423 -14.01 -10.06 21.17
C ALA A 423 -15.12 -9.98 20.12
N THR A 424 -15.11 -8.90 19.33
CA THR A 424 -16.05 -8.73 18.21
C THR A 424 -15.87 -9.82 17.15
N ALA A 425 -14.63 -10.17 16.79
CA ALA A 425 -14.32 -11.23 15.84
C ALA A 425 -14.81 -12.59 16.35
N GLN A 426 -14.65 -12.88 17.66
CA GLN A 426 -15.16 -14.09 18.30
C GLN A 426 -16.67 -14.20 18.17
N ASP A 427 -17.41 -13.13 18.46
CA ASP A 427 -18.88 -13.11 18.35
C ASP A 427 -19.34 -13.32 16.90
N VAL A 428 -18.68 -12.64 15.94
CA VAL A 428 -19.01 -12.75 14.52
C VAL A 428 -18.75 -14.16 14.00
N LEU A 429 -17.56 -14.71 14.24
CA LEU A 429 -17.18 -16.02 13.74
C LEU A 429 -17.97 -17.16 14.41
N SER A 430 -18.31 -17.03 15.69
CA SER A 430 -19.18 -18.01 16.38
C SER A 430 -20.59 -18.06 15.81
N GLY A 431 -21.04 -16.98 15.16
CA GLY A 431 -22.37 -16.88 14.51
C GLY A 431 -22.36 -17.27 13.02
N MET A 432 -21.22 -17.61 12.43
CA MET A 432 -21.05 -17.91 11.00
C MET A 432 -21.01 -19.39 10.70
#